data_00fe5ef199215a45658e386d8b5d599c
#
_entry.id   00fe5ef199215a45658e386d8b5d599c
#
_cell.length_a   1.000
_cell.length_b   1.000
_cell.length_c   1.000
_cell.angle_alpha   90.00
_cell.angle_beta   90.00
_cell.angle_gamma   90.00
#
_symmetry.space_group_name_H-M   'P 1'
#
loop_
_entity.id
_entity.type
_entity.pdbx_description
1 polymer ?
#
loop_
_entity_poly.entity_id
_entity_poly.type
_entity_poly.pdbx_seq_one_letter_code
_entity_poly.pdbx_strand_id
1 'polypeptide(L)'
;MDNTNMTTGTPAQTVHFDQKHYTAVVSGAKVSTVRWREDLHEGPAIFIFDNHPTVRPLTRQVAALETHDLAHLSPLAARQPPGTDMTNFAKQLRVNYYPEMPEDAVVQVVVIATGHHGDSSLPTT
;
A
#
# COMPACT_ATOMS: atom_id res chain seq x y z
N MET A 1 -7.38 -13.39 29.84
CA MET A 1 -7.17 -13.16 29.23
C MET A 1 -6.95 -12.99 28.45
N ASP A 2 -6.78 -12.99 28.54
CA ASP A 2 -6.43 -12.72 27.72
C ASP A 2 -6.36 -12.43 26.85
N ASN A 3 -6.42 -12.35 26.64
CA ASN A 3 -6.32 -12.07 25.66
C ASN A 3 -6.20 -11.30 25.06
N THR A 4 -6.27 -11.02 25.35
CA THR A 4 -6.08 -10.23 24.76
C THR A 4 -5.36 -9.70 24.32
N ASN A 5 -4.93 -9.60 24.34
CA ASN A 5 -4.15 -9.13 23.88
C ASN A 5 -3.64 -9.38 23.12
N MET A 6 -3.67 -9.76 23.21
CA MET A 6 -2.97 -10.23 22.34
C MET A 6 -3.02 -9.81 21.06
N THR A 7 -3.53 -9.93 20.75
CA THR A 7 -3.87 -9.32 19.53
C THR A 7 -3.51 -7.90 19.46
N THR A 8 -3.42 -7.30 20.57
CA THR A 8 -3.08 -5.89 20.60
C THR A 8 -1.67 -5.72 20.12
N GLY A 9 -1.43 -4.79 19.32
CA GLY A 9 -0.12 -4.43 18.89
C GLY A 9 0.51 -5.34 17.85
N THR A 10 -0.07 -6.49 17.57
CA THR A 10 0.47 -7.37 16.55
C THR A 10 -0.33 -7.23 15.27
N PRO A 11 0.26 -6.68 14.22
CA PRO A 11 -0.45 -6.56 12.95
C PRO A 11 -0.82 -7.94 12.41
N ALA A 12 -2.04 -8.04 11.88
CA ALA A 12 -2.54 -9.29 11.32
C ALA A 12 -2.19 -9.44 9.86
N GLN A 13 -1.59 -8.41 9.25
CA GLN A 13 -1.34 -8.41 7.81
C GLN A 13 0.06 -7.91 7.49
N THR A 14 0.55 -8.36 6.35
CA THR A 14 1.84 -7.96 5.84
C THR A 14 1.65 -7.45 4.41
N VAL A 15 2.33 -6.35 4.09
CA VAL A 15 2.31 -5.78 2.74
C VAL A 15 3.73 -5.75 2.23
N HIS A 16 3.95 -6.40 1.08
CA HIS A 16 5.27 -6.48 0.47
C HIS A 16 5.42 -5.42 -0.61
N PHE A 17 6.56 -4.78 -0.64
CA PHE A 17 6.93 -3.80 -1.65
C PHE A 17 8.26 -4.19 -2.28
N ASP A 18 8.44 -3.84 -3.55
CA ASP A 18 9.76 -3.88 -4.13
C ASP A 18 10.66 -2.88 -3.38
N GLN A 19 11.93 -3.22 -3.24
CA GLN A 19 12.89 -2.39 -2.50
C GLN A 19 12.92 -0.94 -3.00
N LYS A 20 12.66 -0.72 -4.29
CA LYS A 20 12.70 0.62 -4.88
C LYS A 20 11.69 1.59 -4.28
N HIS A 21 10.66 1.07 -3.61
CA HIS A 21 9.62 1.90 -3.01
C HIS A 21 9.95 2.36 -1.59
N TYR A 22 11.04 1.89 -1.01
CA TYR A 22 11.34 2.16 0.40
C TYR A 22 11.36 3.66 0.72
N THR A 23 12.15 4.42 -0.03
CA THR A 23 12.29 5.86 0.23
C THR A 23 10.96 6.58 0.10
N ALA A 24 10.18 6.24 -0.93
CA ALA A 24 8.89 6.91 -1.15
C ALA A 24 7.89 6.58 -0.04
N VAL A 25 7.90 5.35 0.47
CA VAL A 25 7.02 4.99 1.59
C VAL A 25 7.43 5.71 2.85
N VAL A 26 8.72 5.69 3.17
CA VAL A 26 9.22 6.29 4.41
C VAL A 26 9.02 7.80 4.41
N SER A 27 9.23 8.45 3.28
CA SER A 27 9.09 9.90 3.18
C SER A 27 7.64 10.37 3.13
N GLY A 28 6.70 9.46 2.90
CA GLY A 28 5.30 9.83 2.72
C GLY A 28 4.94 10.22 1.30
N ALA A 29 5.88 10.15 0.36
CA ALA A 29 5.59 10.47 -1.03
C ALA A 29 4.67 9.43 -1.66
N LYS A 30 4.80 8.15 -1.25
CA LYS A 30 3.92 7.09 -1.73
C LYS A 30 2.79 6.93 -0.72
N VAL A 31 1.59 7.30 -1.14
CA VAL A 31 0.42 7.32 -0.25
C VAL A 31 -0.57 6.21 -0.55
N SER A 32 -0.29 5.39 -1.53
CA SER A 32 -1.18 4.27 -1.87
C SER A 32 -0.41 3.19 -2.60
N THR A 33 -1.02 2.01 -2.64
CA THR A 33 -0.54 0.91 -3.46
C THR A 33 -1.75 0.17 -4.01
N VAL A 34 -1.67 -0.26 -5.27
CA VAL A 34 -2.76 -0.98 -5.91
C VAL A 34 -2.46 -2.47 -5.84
N ARG A 35 -3.41 -3.23 -5.33
CA ARG A 35 -3.23 -4.67 -5.06
C ARG A 35 -4.37 -5.47 -5.65
N TRP A 36 -4.06 -6.72 -6.01
CA TRP A 36 -5.02 -7.64 -6.59
C TRP A 36 -4.97 -8.96 -5.83
N ARG A 37 -6.13 -9.38 -5.32
CA ARG A 37 -6.26 -10.66 -4.61
C ARG A 37 -5.32 -10.82 -3.42
N GLU A 38 -5.01 -9.72 -2.76
CA GLU A 38 -4.31 -9.78 -1.49
C GLU A 38 -5.32 -9.54 -0.37
N ASP A 39 -5.20 -10.32 0.67
CA ASP A 39 -6.14 -10.24 1.80
C ASP A 39 -5.71 -9.12 2.73
N LEU A 40 -6.10 -7.92 2.39
CA LEU A 40 -5.71 -6.73 3.13
C LEU A 40 -6.93 -6.07 3.74
N HIS A 41 -6.73 -5.35 4.83
CA HIS A 41 -7.80 -4.67 5.54
C HIS A 41 -7.25 -3.42 6.21
N GLU A 42 -8.16 -2.55 6.67
CA GLU A 42 -7.77 -1.36 7.40
C GLU A 42 -7.12 -1.76 8.71
N GLY A 43 -6.21 -0.93 9.18
CA GLY A 43 -5.55 -1.13 10.44
C GLY A 43 -4.05 -1.31 10.31
N PRO A 44 -3.41 -1.78 11.39
CA PRO A 44 -1.95 -1.93 11.39
C PRO A 44 -1.48 -2.97 10.38
N ALA A 45 -0.31 -2.73 9.81
CA ALA A 45 0.30 -3.65 8.87
C ALA A 45 1.81 -3.57 9.01
N ILE A 46 2.46 -4.67 8.67
CA ILE A 46 3.92 -4.71 8.56
C ILE A 46 4.27 -4.56 7.10
N PHE A 47 5.05 -3.53 6.77
CA PHE A 47 5.53 -3.29 5.40
C PHE A 47 6.91 -3.88 5.25
N ILE A 48 7.06 -4.80 4.32
CA ILE A 48 8.33 -5.49 4.06
C ILE A 48 8.82 -5.07 2.69
N PHE A 49 10.10 -4.68 2.63
CA PHE A 49 10.73 -4.25 1.38
C PHE A 49 11.62 -5.39 0.88
N ASP A 50 11.11 -6.10 -0.10
CA ASP A 50 11.75 -7.31 -0.61
C ASP A 50 13.12 -7.00 -1.18
N ASN A 51 14.06 -7.86 -0.87
CA ASN A 51 15.43 -7.77 -1.37
C ASN A 51 16.21 -6.53 -0.93
N HIS A 52 15.68 -5.77 0.03
CA HIS A 52 16.44 -4.64 0.56
C HIS A 52 17.31 -5.14 1.70
N PRO A 53 18.64 -5.11 1.55
CA PRO A 53 19.52 -5.84 2.48
C PRO A 53 19.64 -5.23 3.86
N THR A 54 19.31 -3.94 4.01
CA THR A 54 19.64 -3.25 5.25
C THR A 54 18.46 -2.65 5.97
N VAL A 55 17.26 -2.69 5.39
CA VAL A 55 16.11 -2.08 6.07
C VAL A 55 15.28 -3.13 6.76
N ARG A 56 14.75 -2.74 7.88
CA ARG A 56 13.84 -3.57 8.66
C ARG A 56 12.41 -3.34 8.22
N PRO A 57 11.54 -4.30 8.47
CA PRO A 57 10.11 -4.05 8.26
C PRO A 57 9.63 -2.84 9.05
N LEU A 58 8.67 -2.13 8.50
CA LEU A 58 8.07 -0.95 9.12
C LEU A 58 6.65 -1.27 9.52
N THR A 59 6.24 -0.79 10.71
CA THR A 59 4.84 -0.85 11.09
C THR A 59 4.16 0.42 10.62
N ARG A 60 3.10 0.27 9.85
CA ARG A 60 2.33 1.38 9.30
C ARG A 60 0.84 1.05 9.39
N GLN A 61 0.01 2.02 9.05
CA GLN A 61 -1.45 1.85 9.08
C GLN A 61 -1.99 1.86 7.66
N VAL A 62 -2.86 0.91 7.37
CA VAL A 62 -3.71 0.98 6.18
C VAL A 62 -4.91 1.83 6.58
N ALA A 63 -4.98 3.03 6.01
CA ALA A 63 -6.00 4.00 6.38
C ALA A 63 -7.35 3.70 5.73
N ALA A 64 -7.33 3.14 4.53
CA ALA A 64 -8.55 2.82 3.79
C ALA A 64 -8.24 1.83 2.69
N LEU A 65 -9.28 1.12 2.28
CA LEU A 65 -9.25 0.25 1.11
C LEU A 65 -10.38 0.68 0.19
N GLU A 66 -10.07 0.90 -1.07
CA GLU A 66 -11.05 1.28 -2.07
C GLU A 66 -11.05 0.23 -3.17
N THR A 67 -12.22 -0.24 -3.55
CA THR A 67 -12.36 -1.27 -4.58
C THR A 67 -12.69 -0.61 -5.90
N HIS A 68 -11.96 -0.95 -6.95
CA HIS A 68 -12.14 -0.37 -8.27
C HIS A 68 -11.99 -1.42 -9.34
N ASP A 69 -12.70 -1.23 -10.46
CA ASP A 69 -12.40 -1.99 -11.66
C ASP A 69 -11.10 -1.47 -12.25
N LEU A 70 -10.17 -2.35 -12.53
CA LEU A 70 -8.89 -1.95 -13.10
C LEU A 70 -9.06 -1.18 -14.39
N ALA A 71 -10.03 -1.59 -15.24
CA ALA A 71 -10.27 -0.95 -16.52
C ALA A 71 -10.75 0.49 -16.39
N HIS A 72 -11.30 0.87 -15.25
CA HIS A 72 -11.86 2.20 -15.01
C HIS A 72 -11.08 2.97 -13.93
N LEU A 73 -9.94 2.46 -13.52
CA LEU A 73 -9.14 3.09 -12.47
C LEU A 73 -8.52 4.38 -13.01
N SER A 74 -8.85 5.50 -12.38
CA SER A 74 -8.31 6.80 -12.77
C SER A 74 -7.01 7.09 -12.06
N PRO A 75 -6.18 8.01 -12.58
CA PRO A 75 -5.00 8.43 -11.85
C PRO A 75 -5.32 8.94 -10.46
N LEU A 76 -6.37 9.75 -10.33
CA LEU A 76 -6.77 10.30 -9.03
C LEU A 76 -7.11 9.20 -8.03
N ALA A 77 -7.91 8.21 -8.46
CA ALA A 77 -8.30 7.12 -7.57
C ALA A 77 -7.08 6.29 -7.15
N ALA A 78 -6.11 6.14 -8.03
CA ALA A 78 -4.88 5.40 -7.74
C ALA A 78 -3.81 6.26 -7.06
N ARG A 79 -4.12 7.52 -6.77
CA ARG A 79 -3.20 8.51 -6.20
C ARG A 79 -1.94 8.67 -7.04
N GLN A 80 -2.16 8.73 -8.35
CA GLN A 80 -1.08 8.95 -9.31
C GLN A 80 -1.19 10.37 -9.87
N PRO A 81 -0.10 10.91 -10.40
CA PRO A 81 -0.14 12.26 -10.98
C PRO A 81 -1.18 12.35 -12.11
N PRO A 82 -1.81 13.52 -12.29
CA PRO A 82 -2.72 13.72 -13.43
C PRO A 82 -2.01 13.41 -14.72
N GLY A 83 -2.71 12.78 -15.64
CA GLY A 83 -2.15 12.42 -16.93
C GLY A 83 -1.38 11.11 -16.95
N THR A 84 -1.30 10.39 -15.83
CA THR A 84 -0.68 9.08 -15.80
C THR A 84 -1.38 8.15 -16.81
N ASP A 85 -0.58 7.45 -17.60
CA ASP A 85 -1.11 6.46 -18.55
C ASP A 85 -1.54 5.23 -17.78
N MET A 86 -2.84 5.10 -17.51
CA MET A 86 -3.37 4.01 -16.70
C MET A 86 -3.34 2.67 -17.42
N THR A 87 -3.31 2.66 -18.74
CA THR A 87 -3.12 1.41 -19.49
C THR A 87 -1.71 0.85 -19.19
N ASN A 88 -0.73 1.72 -19.25
CA ASN A 88 0.64 1.32 -18.91
C ASN A 88 0.77 0.96 -17.43
N PHE A 89 0.10 1.70 -16.56
CA PHE A 89 0.09 1.40 -15.13
C PHE A 89 -0.39 -0.03 -14.88
N ALA A 90 -1.51 -0.41 -15.51
CA ALA A 90 -2.07 -1.75 -15.39
C ALA A 90 -1.10 -2.81 -15.95
N LYS A 91 -0.46 -2.48 -17.07
CA LYS A 91 0.53 -3.37 -17.66
C LYS A 91 1.69 -3.62 -16.71
N GLN A 92 2.17 -2.57 -16.06
CA GLN A 92 3.28 -2.70 -15.10
C GLN A 92 2.88 -3.52 -13.89
N LEU A 93 1.64 -3.39 -13.42
CA LEU A 93 1.16 -4.23 -12.33
C LEU A 93 1.24 -5.70 -12.72
N ARG A 94 0.82 -6.04 -13.95
CA ARG A 94 0.89 -7.42 -14.42
C ARG A 94 2.32 -7.91 -14.53
N VAL A 95 3.16 -7.12 -15.16
CA VAL A 95 4.53 -7.52 -15.43
C VAL A 95 5.32 -7.71 -14.14
N ASN A 96 5.11 -6.81 -13.16
CA ASN A 96 5.96 -6.80 -11.98
C ASN A 96 5.41 -7.66 -10.84
N TYR A 97 4.08 -7.83 -10.74
CA TYR A 97 3.49 -8.46 -9.56
C TYR A 97 2.43 -9.49 -9.84
N TYR A 98 1.61 -9.29 -10.88
CA TYR A 98 0.41 -10.10 -11.08
C TYR A 98 0.29 -10.55 -12.54
N PRO A 99 1.18 -11.45 -12.98
CA PRO A 99 1.19 -11.83 -14.41
C PRO A 99 -0.10 -12.46 -14.89
N GLU A 100 -0.94 -12.98 -13.98
CA GLU A 100 -2.20 -13.62 -14.36
C GLU A 100 -3.40 -12.70 -14.19
N MET A 101 -3.20 -11.43 -13.81
CA MET A 101 -4.30 -10.50 -13.57
C MET A 101 -5.01 -10.18 -14.89
N PRO A 102 -6.34 -10.45 -14.98
CA PRO A 102 -7.07 -10.17 -16.23
C PRO A 102 -7.33 -8.68 -16.40
N GLU A 103 -7.77 -8.30 -17.60
CA GLU A 103 -8.07 -6.89 -17.88
C GLU A 103 -9.31 -6.41 -17.13
N ASP A 104 -10.23 -7.31 -16.82
CA ASP A 104 -11.42 -6.98 -16.06
C ASP A 104 -11.26 -7.22 -14.55
N ALA A 105 -10.04 -7.25 -14.08
CA ALA A 105 -9.77 -7.47 -12.66
C ALA A 105 -10.39 -6.38 -11.79
N VAL A 106 -10.80 -6.79 -10.60
CA VAL A 106 -11.19 -5.86 -9.55
C VAL A 106 -10.00 -5.73 -8.62
N VAL A 107 -9.54 -4.52 -8.41
CA VAL A 107 -8.35 -4.25 -7.60
C VAL A 107 -8.72 -3.41 -6.38
N GLN A 108 -7.82 -3.39 -5.42
CA GLN A 108 -7.96 -2.53 -4.25
C GLN A 108 -6.89 -1.46 -4.27
N VAL A 109 -7.31 -0.23 -4.04
CA VAL A 109 -6.37 0.86 -3.77
C VAL A 109 -6.21 0.90 -2.26
N VAL A 110 -5.04 0.57 -1.80
CA VAL A 110 -4.70 0.53 -0.37
C VAL A 110 -4.12 1.89 -0.02
N VAL A 111 -4.84 2.65 0.80
CA VAL A 111 -4.42 3.99 1.20
C VAL A 111 -3.56 3.87 2.44
N ILE A 112 -2.35 4.39 2.37
CA ILE A 112 -1.36 4.32 3.45
C ILE A 112 -1.49 5.58 4.29
N ALA A 113 -1.67 5.40 5.58
CA ALA A 113 -1.66 6.56 6.49
C ALA A 113 -0.26 7.16 6.51
N THR A 114 -0.19 8.48 6.37
CA THR A 114 1.07 9.19 6.38
C THR A 114 1.21 9.90 7.71
N GLY A 115 2.27 9.81 8.22
CA GLY A 115 2.36 10.51 9.39
C GLY A 115 2.53 9.84 10.63
N HIS A 116 2.42 10.08 10.81
CA HIS A 116 2.61 9.87 11.70
C HIS A 116 3.24 10.51 12.25
N HIS A 117 3.38 10.63 12.06
CA HIS A 117 4.00 11.17 12.31
C HIS A 117 4.07 11.98 12.47
N GLY A 118 3.70 11.94 12.40
CA GLY A 118 3.80 12.76 12.51
C GLY A 118 3.61 13.32 13.10
N ASP A 119 3.47 13.21 13.11
CA ASP A 119 3.25 13.78 13.52
C ASP A 119 3.25 14.45 13.87
N SER A 120 3.18 14.23 13.85
CA SER A 120 3.14 14.88 14.02
C SER A 120 3.20 15.60 14.33
N SER A 121 3.23 15.49 14.35
CA SER A 121 3.31 16.23 14.53
C SER A 121 3.42 17.00 14.53
N LEU A 122 3.45 17.07 14.29
CA LEU A 122 3.52 17.94 14.12
C LEU A 122 3.52 18.71 14.22
N PRO A 123 3.57 18.81 14.29
CA PRO A 123 3.57 19.73 14.17
C PRO A 123 3.49 20.33 14.10
N THR A 124 3.61 20.40 14.10
CA THR A 124 3.49 21.14 13.81
C THR A 124 3.48 21.63 13.62
N THR A 125 3.64 21.55 13.66
CA THR A 125 3.47 22.14 13.29
C THR A 125 3.30 22.50 13.11
#